data_4d43bb08612c7918ae94b8b0a176af9a
#
_entry.id   4d43bb08612c7918ae94b8b0a176af9a
#
_cell.length_a   1.000
_cell.length_b   1.000
_cell.length_c   1.000
_cell.angle_alpha   90.00
_cell.angle_beta   90.00
_cell.angle_gamma   90.00
#
_symmetry.space_group_name_H-M   'P 1'
#
loop_
_entity.id
_entity.type
_entity.pdbx_description
1 polymer ?
#
loop_
_entity_poly.entity_id
_entity_poly.type
_entity_poly.pdbx_seq_one_letter_code
_entity_poly.pdbx_strand_id
1 'polypeptide(L)'
;MLFRSRQIPEADASTRAGKWEKNRFMGVELFNKTLGLIGCGNIGSVVANRAQGLKMRVLAYDPFLSADRAKELGVERVELDDLLARADFISLHTPLTEQTKNILDAKALAKAKKGVRIINCARGGLIVEEALHAALAAGHVAGAALDVFAVEQIGRAHV
;
A
#
# COMPACT_ATOMS: atom_id res chain seq x y z
N MET A 1 -3.89 -1.36 10.70
CA MET A 1 -2.66 -1.07 9.91
C MET A 1 -1.42 -0.88 10.79
N LEU A 2 -1.44 -0.02 11.79
CA LEU A 2 -0.34 0.21 12.76
C LEU A 2 0.14 -1.07 13.46
N PHE A 3 -0.74 -2.01 13.72
CA PHE A 3 -0.48 -3.25 14.45
C PHE A 3 0.56 -4.14 13.75
N ARG A 4 0.45 -4.35 12.43
CA ARG A 4 1.40 -5.18 11.67
C ARG A 4 2.63 -4.41 11.20
N SER A 5 2.48 -3.13 10.86
CA SER A 5 3.61 -2.32 10.40
C SER A 5 4.66 -2.05 11.50
N ARG A 6 4.28 -2.24 12.75
CA ARG A 6 5.16 -2.14 13.93
C ARG A 6 5.56 -3.50 14.49
N GLN A 7 5.16 -4.61 13.88
CA GLN A 7 5.47 -5.97 14.32
C GLN A 7 5.16 -6.20 15.81
N ILE A 8 4.02 -5.64 16.28
CA ILE A 8 3.66 -5.66 17.70
C ILE A 8 3.53 -7.09 18.25
N PRO A 9 2.90 -8.07 17.55
CA PRO A 9 2.81 -9.44 18.07
C PRO A 9 4.18 -10.10 18.26
N GLU A 10 5.09 -9.90 17.29
CA GLU A 10 6.44 -10.45 17.35
C GLU A 10 7.27 -9.77 18.43
N ALA A 11 7.09 -8.46 18.63
CA ALA A 11 7.76 -7.69 19.68
C ALA A 11 7.28 -8.13 21.06
N ASP A 12 5.96 -8.34 21.24
CA ASP A 12 5.38 -8.85 22.49
C ASP A 12 5.92 -10.25 22.81
N ALA A 13 5.91 -11.16 21.82
CA ALA A 13 6.42 -12.52 21.98
C ALA A 13 7.93 -12.52 22.33
N SER A 14 8.73 -11.69 21.69
CA SER A 14 10.16 -11.53 21.98
C SER A 14 10.39 -11.04 23.39
N THR A 15 9.64 -10.02 23.84
CA THR A 15 9.75 -9.46 25.19
C THR A 15 9.32 -10.46 26.26
N ARG A 16 8.24 -11.20 26.03
CA ARG A 16 7.79 -12.28 26.94
C ARG A 16 8.82 -13.42 27.04
N ALA A 17 9.58 -13.66 25.96
CA ALA A 17 10.69 -14.60 25.98
C ALA A 17 11.97 -14.03 26.62
N GLY A 18 11.92 -12.87 27.26
CA GLY A 18 13.05 -12.23 27.94
C GLY A 18 14.08 -11.61 27.00
N LYS A 19 13.76 -11.42 25.72
CA LYS A 19 14.67 -10.82 24.74
C LYS A 19 14.45 -9.32 24.59
N TRP A 20 15.52 -8.55 24.49
CA TRP A 20 15.51 -7.11 24.25
C TRP A 20 16.02 -6.78 22.85
N GLU A 21 15.14 -6.89 21.85
CA GLU A 21 15.51 -6.75 20.42
C GLU A 21 15.04 -5.42 19.83
N LYS A 22 15.33 -4.29 20.47
CA LYS A 22 14.85 -2.95 20.14
C LYS A 22 15.00 -2.61 18.65
N ASN A 23 16.13 -2.89 18.06
CA ASN A 23 16.45 -2.51 16.68
C ASN A 23 15.68 -3.35 15.64
N ARG A 24 15.31 -4.59 16.00
CA ARG A 24 14.53 -5.47 15.13
C ARG A 24 13.12 -4.97 14.87
N PHE A 25 12.53 -4.28 15.85
CA PHE A 25 11.14 -3.83 15.83
C PHE A 25 10.99 -2.33 15.56
N MET A 26 12.02 -1.68 15.02
CA MET A 26 11.91 -0.30 14.57
C MET A 26 10.93 -0.19 13.41
N GLY A 27 9.89 0.60 13.60
CA GLY A 27 8.94 0.92 12.53
C GLY A 27 9.50 1.94 11.55
N VAL A 28 8.73 2.22 10.51
CA VAL A 28 9.02 3.27 9.53
C VAL A 28 8.21 4.52 9.89
N GLU A 29 8.90 5.65 9.99
CA GLU A 29 8.27 6.95 10.17
C GLU A 29 7.55 7.39 8.89
N LEU A 30 6.32 7.93 9.03
CA LEU A 30 5.51 8.38 7.89
C LEU A 30 5.85 9.81 7.45
N PHE A 31 6.41 10.60 8.35
CA PHE A 31 6.81 11.98 8.07
C PHE A 31 7.72 12.06 6.84
N ASN A 32 7.38 12.96 5.90
CA ASN A 32 8.08 13.15 4.62
C ASN A 32 8.13 11.93 3.67
N LYS A 33 7.40 10.86 3.96
CA LYS A 33 7.25 9.74 3.03
C LYS A 33 6.23 10.08 1.95
N THR A 34 6.31 9.36 0.84
CA THR A 34 5.42 9.51 -0.31
C THR A 34 4.39 8.39 -0.32
N LEU A 35 3.11 8.75 -0.30
CA LEU A 35 1.99 7.85 -0.53
C LEU A 35 1.56 7.94 -1.99
N GLY A 36 1.57 6.83 -2.71
CA GLY A 36 0.96 6.67 -4.03
C GLY A 36 -0.45 6.11 -3.90
N LEU A 37 -1.43 6.82 -4.42
CA LEU A 37 -2.83 6.38 -4.49
C LEU A 37 -3.14 5.90 -5.91
N ILE A 38 -3.53 4.64 -6.04
CA ILE A 38 -4.11 4.11 -7.28
C ILE A 38 -5.63 4.18 -7.13
N GLY A 39 -6.22 5.21 -7.76
CA GLY A 39 -7.60 5.65 -7.55
C GLY A 39 -7.71 6.76 -6.49
N CYS A 40 -8.27 7.89 -6.88
CA CYS A 40 -8.46 9.08 -6.03
C CYS A 40 -9.91 9.57 -6.02
N GLY A 41 -10.86 8.62 -6.06
CA GLY A 41 -12.30 8.88 -5.89
C GLY A 41 -12.67 9.19 -4.43
N ASN A 42 -13.88 8.82 -4.02
CA ASN A 42 -14.41 9.15 -2.68
C ASN A 42 -13.49 8.65 -1.54
N ILE A 43 -13.05 7.40 -1.59
CA ILE A 43 -12.20 6.84 -0.54
C ILE A 43 -10.76 7.36 -0.67
N GLY A 44 -10.19 7.34 -1.89
CA GLY A 44 -8.82 7.80 -2.12
C GLY A 44 -8.61 9.26 -1.69
N SER A 45 -9.57 10.15 -1.93
CA SER A 45 -9.50 11.55 -1.48
C SER A 45 -9.48 11.70 0.05
N VAL A 46 -10.26 10.89 0.76
CA VAL A 46 -10.23 10.85 2.23
C VAL A 46 -8.87 10.37 2.73
N VAL A 47 -8.32 9.32 2.10
CA VAL A 47 -6.99 8.79 2.45
C VAL A 47 -5.90 9.83 2.18
N ALA A 48 -5.97 10.55 1.05
CA ALA A 48 -5.07 11.66 0.74
C ALA A 48 -5.04 12.71 1.85
N ASN A 49 -6.21 13.18 2.27
CA ASN A 49 -6.35 14.16 3.34
C ASN A 49 -5.73 13.67 4.66
N ARG A 50 -5.95 12.39 5.03
CA ARG A 50 -5.35 11.82 6.25
C ARG A 50 -3.83 11.71 6.15
N ALA A 51 -3.30 11.30 4.99
CA ALA A 51 -1.86 11.20 4.75
C ALA A 51 -1.18 12.58 4.83
N GLN A 52 -1.80 13.62 4.28
CA GLN A 52 -1.31 15.00 4.39
C GLN A 52 -1.29 15.47 5.85
N GLY A 53 -2.30 15.11 6.65
CA GLY A 53 -2.30 15.36 8.09
C GLY A 53 -1.10 14.72 8.82
N LEU A 54 -0.60 13.61 8.31
CA LEU A 54 0.62 12.94 8.77
C LEU A 54 1.90 13.49 8.12
N LYS A 55 1.79 14.61 7.37
CA LYS A 55 2.90 15.26 6.66
C LYS A 55 3.54 14.36 5.59
N MET A 56 2.77 13.47 4.97
CA MET A 56 3.18 12.72 3.79
C MET A 56 2.96 13.56 2.52
N ARG A 57 3.76 13.28 1.49
CA ARG A 57 3.49 13.72 0.11
C ARG A 57 2.55 12.71 -0.52
N VAL A 58 1.57 13.17 -1.32
CA VAL A 58 0.58 12.29 -1.94
C VAL A 58 0.65 12.42 -3.46
N LEU A 59 0.95 11.30 -4.11
CA LEU A 59 0.83 11.12 -5.55
C LEU A 59 -0.48 10.40 -5.85
N ALA A 60 -1.16 10.74 -6.93
CA ALA A 60 -2.40 10.09 -7.33
C ALA A 60 -2.36 9.72 -8.82
N TYR A 61 -2.56 8.45 -9.11
CA TYR A 61 -2.88 7.94 -10.42
C TYR A 61 -4.37 7.59 -10.47
N ASP A 62 -5.11 8.37 -11.24
CA ASP A 62 -6.53 8.15 -11.51
C ASP A 62 -6.86 8.80 -12.86
N PRO A 63 -7.29 8.02 -13.88
CA PRO A 63 -7.62 8.55 -15.20
C PRO A 63 -8.73 9.61 -15.18
N PHE A 64 -9.59 9.58 -14.16
CA PHE A 64 -10.75 10.49 -14.03
C PHE A 64 -10.47 11.70 -13.12
N LEU A 65 -9.30 11.79 -12.52
CA LEU A 65 -8.91 12.91 -11.68
C LEU A 65 -8.52 14.11 -12.55
N SER A 66 -9.31 15.19 -12.51
CA SER A 66 -8.95 16.43 -13.21
C SER A 66 -7.79 17.15 -12.51
N ALA A 67 -7.06 17.99 -13.25
CA ALA A 67 -5.99 18.80 -12.70
C ALA A 67 -6.48 19.75 -11.58
N ASP A 68 -7.64 20.37 -11.77
CA ASP A 68 -8.23 21.26 -10.78
C ASP A 68 -8.59 20.50 -9.51
N ARG A 69 -9.20 19.32 -9.65
CA ARG A 69 -9.54 18.49 -8.49
C ARG A 69 -8.29 17.98 -7.76
N ALA A 70 -7.24 17.62 -8.46
CA ALA A 70 -5.97 17.24 -7.84
C ALA A 70 -5.38 18.40 -7.02
N LYS A 71 -5.43 19.62 -7.56
CA LYS A 71 -4.99 20.83 -6.86
C LYS A 71 -5.83 21.12 -5.61
N GLU A 72 -7.14 21.03 -5.69
CA GLU A 72 -8.04 21.19 -4.52
C GLU A 72 -7.73 20.15 -3.42
N LEU A 73 -7.47 18.91 -3.81
CA LEU A 73 -7.11 17.83 -2.89
C LEU A 73 -5.67 17.95 -2.36
N GLY A 74 -4.85 18.84 -2.92
CA GLY A 74 -3.45 18.97 -2.56
C GLY A 74 -2.61 17.74 -2.92
N VAL A 75 -2.99 17.00 -3.97
CA VAL A 75 -2.27 15.81 -4.45
C VAL A 75 -1.58 16.10 -5.79
N GLU A 76 -0.45 15.45 -6.02
CA GLU A 76 0.23 15.49 -7.32
C GLU A 76 -0.35 14.40 -8.21
N ARG A 77 -1.02 14.79 -9.31
CA ARG A 77 -1.49 13.85 -10.33
C ARG A 77 -0.32 13.39 -11.18
N VAL A 78 -0.14 12.08 -11.30
CA VAL A 78 0.97 11.45 -12.02
C VAL A 78 0.51 10.23 -12.81
N GLU A 79 1.33 9.77 -13.75
CA GLU A 79 1.16 8.49 -14.42
C GLU A 79 1.55 7.33 -13.49
N LEU A 80 1.05 6.11 -13.79
CA LEU A 80 1.27 4.94 -12.94
C LEU A 80 2.76 4.64 -12.72
N ASP A 81 3.55 4.67 -13.79
CA ASP A 81 4.99 4.37 -13.71
C ASP A 81 5.75 5.35 -12.81
N ASP A 82 5.39 6.64 -12.86
CA ASP A 82 5.99 7.66 -11.99
C ASP A 82 5.59 7.45 -10.53
N LEU A 83 4.30 7.12 -10.29
CA LEU A 83 3.82 6.76 -8.95
C LEU A 83 4.61 5.58 -8.38
N LEU A 84 4.75 4.49 -9.16
CA LEU A 84 5.46 3.29 -8.74
C LEU A 84 6.91 3.59 -8.37
N ALA A 85 7.62 4.37 -9.19
CA ALA A 85 9.02 4.70 -8.97
C ALA A 85 9.27 5.59 -7.73
N ARG A 86 8.28 6.40 -7.32
CA ARG A 86 8.46 7.44 -6.29
C ARG A 86 7.80 7.10 -4.95
N ALA A 87 6.78 6.24 -4.93
CA ALA A 87 6.01 5.96 -3.72
C ALA A 87 6.77 5.09 -2.71
N ASP A 88 6.79 5.50 -1.44
CA ASP A 88 7.24 4.67 -0.32
C ASP A 88 6.12 3.72 0.15
N PHE A 89 4.87 4.14 -0.03
CA PHE A 89 3.65 3.38 0.25
C PHE A 89 2.72 3.48 -0.96
N ILE A 90 2.09 2.39 -1.34
CA ILE A 90 1.06 2.36 -2.39
C ILE A 90 -0.23 1.84 -1.78
N SER A 91 -1.33 2.57 -1.97
CA SER A 91 -2.66 2.16 -1.53
C SER A 91 -3.64 2.17 -2.69
N LEU A 92 -4.37 1.05 -2.86
CA LEU A 92 -5.33 0.88 -3.95
C LEU A 92 -6.74 1.27 -3.49
N HIS A 93 -7.40 2.11 -4.29
CA HIS A 93 -8.76 2.61 -4.06
C HIS A 93 -9.56 2.66 -5.36
N THR A 94 -9.33 1.72 -6.26
CA THR A 94 -9.99 1.59 -7.56
C THR A 94 -10.90 0.35 -7.59
N PRO A 95 -12.01 0.38 -8.35
CA PRO A 95 -12.80 -0.81 -8.59
C PRO A 95 -12.02 -1.82 -9.46
N LEU A 96 -12.42 -3.09 -9.41
CA LEU A 96 -11.93 -4.11 -10.35
C LEU A 96 -12.67 -3.96 -11.68
N THR A 97 -11.93 -3.63 -12.73
CA THR A 97 -12.39 -3.54 -14.12
C THR A 97 -11.37 -4.21 -15.03
N GLU A 98 -11.65 -4.34 -16.32
CA GLU A 98 -10.66 -4.88 -17.27
C GLU A 98 -9.38 -4.05 -17.30
N GLN A 99 -9.46 -2.73 -17.07
CA GLN A 99 -8.30 -1.82 -17.09
C GLN A 99 -7.50 -1.85 -15.77
N THR A 100 -8.14 -2.23 -14.66
CA THR A 100 -7.52 -2.24 -13.34
C THR A 100 -7.16 -3.65 -12.85
N LYS A 101 -7.67 -4.68 -13.51
CA LYS A 101 -7.31 -6.06 -13.25
C LYS A 101 -5.80 -6.25 -13.39
N ASN A 102 -5.19 -6.81 -12.36
CA ASN A 102 -3.74 -7.04 -12.29
C ASN A 102 -2.89 -5.76 -12.51
N ILE A 103 -3.41 -4.60 -12.13
CA ILE A 103 -2.71 -3.32 -12.30
C ILE A 103 -1.33 -3.32 -11.58
N LEU A 104 -1.19 -4.11 -10.52
CA LEU A 104 0.08 -4.44 -9.91
C LEU A 104 0.51 -5.87 -10.26
N ASP A 105 0.96 -6.05 -11.48
CA ASP A 105 1.59 -7.28 -11.98
C ASP A 105 3.10 -7.32 -11.65
N ALA A 106 3.80 -8.36 -12.10
CA ALA A 106 5.23 -8.51 -11.87
C ALA A 106 6.05 -7.35 -12.48
N LYS A 107 5.62 -6.81 -13.63
CA LYS A 107 6.31 -5.69 -14.30
C LYS A 107 6.12 -4.39 -13.52
N ALA A 108 4.90 -4.12 -13.06
CA ALA A 108 4.59 -2.97 -12.23
C ALA A 108 5.35 -3.04 -10.89
N LEU A 109 5.36 -4.19 -10.24
CA LEU A 109 6.09 -4.41 -8.99
C LEU A 109 7.61 -4.23 -9.18
N ALA A 110 8.17 -4.66 -10.30
CA ALA A 110 9.60 -4.46 -10.60
C ALA A 110 9.98 -2.99 -10.80
N LYS A 111 9.03 -2.13 -11.28
CA LYS A 111 9.22 -0.69 -11.39
C LYS A 111 9.06 0.05 -10.07
N ALA A 112 8.42 -0.58 -9.10
CA ALA A 112 8.17 0.05 -7.82
C ALA A 112 9.47 0.32 -7.05
N LYS A 113 9.47 1.38 -6.27
CA LYS A 113 10.61 1.75 -5.44
C LYS A 113 10.98 0.60 -4.50
N LYS A 114 12.26 0.23 -4.46
CA LYS A 114 12.74 -0.80 -3.53
C LYS A 114 12.39 -0.43 -2.08
N GLY A 115 11.81 -1.37 -1.37
CA GLY A 115 11.35 -1.16 0.00
C GLY A 115 9.93 -0.57 0.11
N VAL A 116 9.21 -0.48 -1.01
CA VAL A 116 7.80 -0.04 -1.03
C VAL A 116 6.92 -0.94 -0.15
N ARG A 117 5.87 -0.35 0.40
CA ARG A 117 4.81 -1.08 1.13
C ARG A 117 3.48 -0.93 0.40
N ILE A 118 2.76 -2.03 0.27
CA ILE A 118 1.53 -2.10 -0.53
C ILE A 118 0.34 -2.37 0.37
N ILE A 119 -0.75 -1.63 0.15
CA ILE A 119 -2.00 -1.75 0.89
C ILE A 119 -3.14 -1.95 -0.10
N ASN A 120 -3.90 -3.02 0.08
CA ASN A 120 -5.11 -3.27 -0.70
C ASN A 120 -6.28 -3.66 0.21
N CYS A 121 -7.17 -2.69 0.43
CA CYS A 121 -8.47 -2.89 1.07
C CYS A 121 -9.61 -2.56 0.09
N ALA A 122 -9.34 -2.59 -1.23
CA ALA A 122 -10.31 -2.24 -2.25
C ALA A 122 -10.98 -3.47 -2.86
N ARG A 123 -10.26 -4.21 -3.71
CA ARG A 123 -10.79 -5.40 -4.39
C ARG A 123 -9.68 -6.45 -4.60
N GLY A 124 -10.02 -7.73 -4.49
CA GLY A 124 -9.20 -8.82 -5.00
C GLY A 124 -9.00 -8.72 -6.51
N GLY A 125 -7.94 -9.30 -7.05
CA GLY A 125 -7.63 -9.26 -8.48
C GLY A 125 -7.01 -7.96 -9.02
N LEU A 126 -6.81 -6.94 -8.17
CA LEU A 126 -6.03 -5.75 -8.53
C LEU A 126 -4.52 -6.01 -8.50
N ILE A 127 -4.08 -6.95 -7.70
CA ILE A 127 -2.69 -7.36 -7.55
C ILE A 127 -2.55 -8.81 -7.99
N VAL A 128 -1.50 -9.13 -8.73
CA VAL A 128 -1.11 -10.53 -8.98
C VAL A 128 -0.42 -11.05 -7.73
N GLU A 129 -1.11 -11.88 -6.96
CA GLU A 129 -0.68 -12.32 -5.62
C GLU A 129 0.64 -13.10 -5.66
N GLU A 130 0.84 -13.94 -6.68
CA GLU A 130 2.09 -14.69 -6.87
C GLU A 130 3.27 -13.75 -7.14
N ALA A 131 3.05 -12.68 -7.92
CA ALA A 131 4.06 -11.68 -8.20
C ALA A 131 4.40 -10.86 -6.95
N LEU A 132 3.39 -10.51 -6.15
CA LEU A 132 3.59 -9.85 -4.86
C LEU A 132 4.36 -10.73 -3.88
N HIS A 133 4.01 -12.02 -3.79
CA HIS A 133 4.73 -12.99 -2.97
C HIS A 133 6.21 -13.09 -3.37
N ALA A 134 6.48 -13.20 -4.67
CA ALA A 134 7.86 -13.23 -5.18
C ALA A 134 8.63 -11.94 -4.84
N ALA A 135 7.99 -10.76 -4.99
CA ALA A 135 8.61 -9.47 -4.68
C ALA A 135 8.89 -9.28 -3.18
N LEU A 136 8.02 -9.81 -2.30
CA LEU A 136 8.23 -9.86 -0.85
C LEU A 136 9.39 -10.78 -0.49
N ALA A 137 9.43 -11.99 -1.06
CA ALA A 137 10.49 -12.96 -0.83
C ALA A 137 11.86 -12.44 -1.28
N ALA A 138 11.92 -11.70 -2.39
CA ALA A 138 13.12 -11.04 -2.89
C ALA A 138 13.53 -9.79 -2.09
N GLY A 139 12.72 -9.33 -1.14
CA GLY A 139 12.96 -8.11 -0.36
C GLY A 139 12.87 -6.82 -1.19
N HIS A 140 12.27 -6.88 -2.38
CA HIS A 140 11.98 -5.68 -3.19
C HIS A 140 10.80 -4.90 -2.62
N VAL A 141 9.73 -5.60 -2.25
CA VAL A 141 8.60 -5.08 -1.46
C VAL A 141 8.87 -5.35 0.01
N ALA A 142 8.84 -4.32 0.85
CA ALA A 142 9.15 -4.44 2.28
C ALA A 142 7.98 -4.94 3.13
N GLY A 143 6.77 -4.95 2.59
CA GLY A 143 5.58 -5.44 3.28
C GLY A 143 4.31 -5.20 2.49
N ALA A 144 3.30 -6.01 2.78
CA ALA A 144 1.97 -5.85 2.21
C ALA A 144 0.90 -6.01 3.29
N ALA A 145 -0.20 -5.26 3.17
CA ALA A 145 -1.41 -5.39 3.96
C ALA A 145 -2.59 -5.59 3.02
N LEU A 146 -3.16 -6.78 3.03
CA LEU A 146 -4.27 -7.17 2.16
C LEU A 146 -5.48 -7.51 3.02
N ASP A 147 -6.64 -6.96 2.67
CA ASP A 147 -7.94 -7.27 3.27
C ASP A 147 -8.84 -8.02 2.28
N VAL A 148 -8.39 -8.14 1.03
CA VAL A 148 -9.12 -8.74 -0.09
C VAL A 148 -8.18 -9.61 -0.93
N PHE A 149 -8.72 -10.67 -1.51
CA PHE A 149 -7.96 -11.65 -2.29
C PHE A 149 -8.68 -11.98 -3.60
N ALA A 150 -7.94 -12.46 -4.60
CA ALA A 150 -8.49 -12.89 -5.89
C ALA A 150 -9.45 -14.07 -5.72
N VAL A 151 -9.15 -14.96 -4.78
CA VAL A 151 -10.01 -16.08 -4.36
C VAL A 151 -10.23 -15.95 -2.86
N GLU A 152 -11.41 -15.50 -2.48
CA GLU A 152 -11.77 -15.42 -1.07
C GLU A 152 -12.22 -16.78 -0.55
N GLN A 153 -11.58 -17.25 0.51
CA GLN A 153 -12.01 -18.47 1.20
C GLN A 153 -13.22 -18.14 2.08
N ILE A 154 -14.41 -18.32 1.52
CA ILE A 154 -15.66 -18.24 2.28
C ILE A 154 -15.71 -19.48 3.21
N GLY A 155 -15.81 -19.26 4.53
CA GLY A 155 -16.17 -20.32 5.46
C GLY A 155 -15.15 -20.73 6.50
N ARG A 156 -14.14 -19.94 6.77
CA ARG A 156 -13.44 -20.05 8.07
C ARG A 156 -14.07 -19.10 9.10
N ALA A 157 -15.36 -19.27 9.35
CA ALA A 157 -15.91 -18.91 10.63
C ALA A 157 -15.23 -19.83 11.65
N HIS A 158 -14.25 -19.34 12.36
CA HIS A 158 -13.69 -20.07 13.47
C HIS A 158 -14.64 -19.94 14.64
N VAL A 159 -15.21 -21.06 15.00
CA VAL A 159 -15.81 -21.32 16.30
C VAL A 159 -14.72 -21.23 17.36
#